data_4ff8bcc85ff48274a726975ea20916b8
#
_entry.id   4ff8bcc85ff48274a726975ea20916b8
#
_cell.length_a   1.000
_cell.length_b   1.000
_cell.length_c   1.000
_cell.angle_alpha   90.00
_cell.angle_beta   90.00
_cell.angle_gamma   90.00
#
_symmetry.space_group_name_H-M   'P 1'
#
loop_
_entity.id
_entity.type
_entity.pdbx_description
1 polymer ?
#
loop_
_entity_poly.entity_id
_entity_poly.type
_entity_poly.pdbx_seq_one_letter_code
_entity_poly.pdbx_strand_id
1 'polypeptide(L)'
;MPSPYLNGLFDRIIKNCPYDLEATIETTRGCPFGCTFCEIGTKYYQKIKTPTIEKVFREIDWLSKNKVIFVYNADSNFGMLPSHLDIASYLIKKKTETGYPEKHRVDWAKIHGDRAIKLAKMFYEAKMDKGITIALQSMNPQTLEAVKRKNMDDG
;
A
#
# COMPACT_ATOMS: atom_id res chain seq x y z
N MET A 1 4.10 16.58 3.74
CA MET A 1 3.06 16.73 4.78
C MET A 1 3.55 16.11 6.08
N PRO A 2 3.26 16.71 7.25
CA PRO A 2 3.52 16.06 8.54
C PRO A 2 2.67 14.79 8.66
N SER A 3 3.18 13.80 9.38
CA SER A 3 2.46 12.57 9.63
C SER A 3 1.47 12.75 10.78
N PRO A 4 0.20 12.38 10.63
CA PRO A 4 -0.76 12.45 11.74
C PRO A 4 -0.43 11.44 12.85
N TYR A 5 0.30 10.38 12.53
CA TYR A 5 0.75 9.39 13.51
C TYR A 5 1.90 9.89 14.37
N LEU A 6 2.79 10.71 13.79
CA LEU A 6 4.05 11.12 14.44
C LEU A 6 3.98 12.48 15.14
N ASN A 7 2.86 13.20 15.01
CA ASN A 7 2.68 14.54 15.59
C ASN A 7 1.81 14.56 16.85
N GLY A 8 1.43 13.39 17.38
CA GLY A 8 0.62 13.27 18.59
C GLY A 8 -0.89 13.46 18.38
N LEU A 9 -1.35 13.64 17.13
CA LEU A 9 -2.78 13.87 16.85
C LEU A 9 -3.69 12.78 17.42
N PHE A 10 -3.23 11.52 17.36
CA PHE A 10 -4.01 10.37 17.79
C PHE A 10 -3.79 9.95 19.25
N ASP A 11 -2.83 10.55 19.98
CA ASP A 11 -2.46 10.11 21.33
C ASP A 11 -3.64 10.10 22.30
N ARG A 12 -4.50 11.13 22.21
CA ARG A 12 -5.69 11.23 23.08
C ARG A 12 -6.74 10.18 22.74
N ILE A 13 -6.89 9.85 21.45
CA ILE A 13 -7.88 8.87 20.96
C ILE A 13 -7.45 7.47 21.39
N ILE A 14 -6.18 7.13 21.20
CA ILE A 14 -5.64 5.79 21.46
C ILE A 14 -5.64 5.46 22.93
N LYS A 15 -5.26 6.42 23.79
CA LYS A 15 -5.10 6.21 25.23
C LYS A 15 -6.33 5.58 25.91
N ASN A 16 -7.52 5.88 25.41
CA ASN A 16 -8.79 5.45 26.01
C ASN A 16 -9.66 4.64 25.02
N CYS A 17 -9.08 4.19 23.88
CA CYS A 17 -9.83 3.42 22.88
C CYS A 17 -10.01 1.98 23.36
N PRO A 18 -11.26 1.51 23.60
CA PRO A 18 -11.52 0.14 23.99
C PRO A 18 -11.58 -0.84 22.82
N TYR A 19 -11.39 -0.34 21.60
CA TYR A 19 -11.55 -1.11 20.37
C TYR A 19 -10.20 -1.42 19.73
N ASP A 20 -10.19 -2.46 18.91
CA ASP A 20 -9.06 -2.74 18.04
C ASP A 20 -8.81 -1.59 17.07
N LEU A 21 -7.54 -1.25 16.87
CA LEU A 21 -7.15 -0.13 16.03
C LEU A 21 -6.89 -0.59 14.60
N GLU A 22 -7.47 0.11 13.67
CA GLU A 22 -7.14 0.03 12.25
C GLU A 22 -6.55 1.35 11.77
N ALA A 23 -5.66 1.29 10.80
CA ALA A 23 -4.98 2.49 10.29
C ALA A 23 -4.86 2.48 8.77
N THR A 24 -4.79 3.67 8.20
CA THR A 24 -4.49 3.87 6.79
C THR A 24 -3.16 4.60 6.65
N ILE A 25 -2.23 4.05 5.87
CA ILE A 25 -0.98 4.72 5.50
C ILE A 25 -0.93 4.98 4.00
N GLU A 26 -0.10 5.93 3.58
CA GLU A 26 0.17 6.21 2.18
C GLU A 26 1.68 6.32 1.99
N THR A 27 2.25 5.38 1.24
CA THR A 27 3.69 5.30 0.97
C THR A 27 4.05 5.84 -0.41
N THR A 28 3.04 5.96 -1.29
CA THR A 28 3.18 6.53 -2.63
C THR A 28 1.89 7.22 -3.03
N ARG A 29 1.98 8.49 -3.38
CA ARG A 29 0.85 9.27 -3.88
C ARG A 29 0.97 9.53 -5.36
N GLY A 30 -0.14 9.32 -6.09
CA GLY A 30 -0.25 9.53 -7.52
C GLY A 30 -0.24 8.23 -8.31
N CYS A 31 -0.54 8.36 -9.60
CA CYS A 31 -0.62 7.24 -10.53
C CYS A 31 -0.12 7.70 -11.91
N PRO A 32 0.93 7.07 -12.49
CA PRO A 32 1.50 7.54 -13.75
C PRO A 32 0.65 7.16 -14.97
N PHE A 33 -0.44 6.40 -14.76
CA PHE A 33 -1.29 5.92 -15.83
C PHE A 33 -2.40 6.91 -16.17
N GLY A 34 -2.73 7.00 -17.45
CA GLY A 34 -3.76 7.89 -17.97
C GLY A 34 -5.06 7.16 -18.33
N CYS A 35 -5.49 6.17 -17.54
CA CYS A 35 -6.72 5.42 -17.82
C CYS A 35 -7.93 6.36 -17.92
N THR A 36 -8.65 6.32 -19.04
CA THR A 36 -9.68 7.31 -19.38
C THR A 36 -10.92 7.28 -18.48
N PHE A 37 -11.15 6.18 -17.79
CA PHE A 37 -12.27 5.99 -16.86
C PHE A 37 -11.92 6.34 -15.41
N CYS A 38 -10.66 6.69 -15.11
CA CYS A 38 -10.16 6.83 -13.75
C CYS A 38 -9.92 8.30 -13.41
N GLU A 39 -10.50 8.78 -12.31
CA GLU A 39 -10.26 10.12 -11.77
C GLU A 39 -8.77 10.40 -11.52
N ILE A 40 -8.05 9.40 -10.96
CA ILE A 40 -6.61 9.49 -10.69
C ILE A 40 -5.79 9.48 -11.99
N GLY A 41 -6.36 9.06 -13.13
CA GLY A 41 -5.72 9.12 -14.44
C GLY A 41 -5.55 10.54 -15.02
N THR A 42 -6.03 11.57 -14.35
CA THR A 42 -5.88 12.95 -14.76
C THR A 42 -4.43 13.46 -14.58
N LYS A 43 -4.03 14.42 -15.37
CA LYS A 43 -2.66 15.01 -15.33
C LYS A 43 -2.24 15.47 -13.94
N TYR A 44 -3.19 15.90 -13.11
CA TYR A 44 -2.94 16.37 -11.75
C TYR A 44 -2.30 15.30 -10.86
N TYR A 45 -2.74 14.04 -10.99
CA TYR A 45 -2.27 12.93 -10.16
C TYR A 45 -1.14 12.11 -10.79
N GLN A 46 -0.71 12.40 -12.02
CA GLN A 46 0.31 11.60 -12.71
C GLN A 46 1.70 11.72 -12.10
N LYS A 47 1.97 12.80 -11.37
CA LYS A 47 3.27 12.97 -10.69
C LYS A 47 3.32 12.12 -9.43
N ILE A 48 4.21 11.14 -9.43
CA ILE A 48 4.48 10.31 -8.27
C ILE A 48 5.20 11.11 -7.19
N LYS A 49 4.68 11.04 -5.98
CA LYS A 49 5.28 11.63 -4.77
C LYS A 49 5.45 10.55 -3.72
N THR A 50 6.63 10.44 -3.16
CA THR A 50 6.93 9.50 -2.06
C THR A 50 7.45 10.26 -0.85
N PRO A 51 7.04 9.91 0.37
CA PRO A 51 7.74 10.32 1.56
C PRO A 51 9.14 9.70 1.60
N THR A 52 10.00 10.14 2.50
CA THR A 52 11.26 9.44 2.76
C THR A 52 10.98 8.08 3.39
N ILE A 53 11.83 7.11 3.12
CA ILE A 53 11.65 5.75 3.64
C ILE A 53 11.70 5.73 5.16
N GLU A 54 12.52 6.57 5.77
CA GLU A 54 12.65 6.71 7.22
C GLU A 54 11.35 7.21 7.85
N LYS A 55 10.61 8.09 7.16
CA LYS A 55 9.30 8.54 7.63
C LYS A 55 8.31 7.38 7.63
N VAL A 56 8.28 6.59 6.55
CA VAL A 56 7.41 5.41 6.45
C VAL A 56 7.73 4.40 7.56
N PHE A 57 9.01 4.14 7.80
CA PHE A 57 9.43 3.23 8.87
C PHE A 57 9.02 3.71 10.25
N ARG A 58 9.13 5.01 10.54
CA ARG A 58 8.65 5.57 11.81
C ARG A 58 7.12 5.47 11.96
N GLU A 59 6.37 5.62 10.87
CA GLU A 59 4.91 5.39 10.88
C GLU A 59 4.60 3.91 11.20
N ILE A 60 5.32 2.98 10.59
CA ILE A 60 5.18 1.53 10.87
C ILE A 60 5.57 1.22 12.32
N ASP A 61 6.62 1.84 12.87
CA ASP A 61 6.97 1.71 14.29
C ASP A 61 5.84 2.18 15.20
N TRP A 62 5.23 3.30 14.85
CA TRP A 62 4.09 3.82 15.61
C TRP A 62 2.88 2.85 15.56
N LEU A 63 2.57 2.30 14.38
CA LEU A 63 1.50 1.31 14.21
C LEU A 63 1.74 0.07 15.09
N SER A 64 2.95 -0.46 15.04
CA SER A 64 3.37 -1.62 15.82
C SER A 64 3.31 -1.35 17.34
N LYS A 65 3.86 -0.21 17.79
CA LYS A 65 3.84 0.22 19.19
C LYS A 65 2.41 0.35 19.75
N ASN A 66 1.48 0.84 18.93
CA ASN A 66 0.09 1.06 19.32
C ASN A 66 -0.81 -0.15 19.03
N LYS A 67 -0.23 -1.30 18.70
CA LYS A 67 -0.94 -2.57 18.49
C LYS A 67 -2.05 -2.47 17.44
N VAL A 68 -1.79 -1.75 16.35
CA VAL A 68 -2.73 -1.67 15.22
C VAL A 68 -2.87 -3.04 14.58
N ILE A 69 -4.09 -3.58 14.53
CA ILE A 69 -4.34 -4.93 14.03
C ILE A 69 -4.37 -4.98 12.50
N PHE A 70 -4.92 -3.95 11.86
CA PHE A 70 -5.07 -3.92 10.41
C PHE A 70 -4.56 -2.61 9.83
N VAL A 71 -3.77 -2.71 8.76
CA VAL A 71 -3.26 -1.57 8.01
C VAL A 71 -3.73 -1.65 6.56
N TYR A 72 -4.46 -0.62 6.12
CA TYR A 72 -4.72 -0.38 4.71
C TYR A 72 -3.67 0.58 4.14
N ASN A 73 -2.99 0.16 3.08
CA ASN A 73 -2.11 1.05 2.34
C ASN A 73 -2.88 1.66 1.16
N ALA A 74 -3.09 2.96 1.21
CA ALA A 74 -3.89 3.71 0.23
C ALA A 74 -3.12 4.07 -1.04
N ASP A 75 -1.99 3.44 -1.31
CA ASP A 75 -1.25 3.62 -2.56
C ASP A 75 -2.07 3.10 -3.74
N SER A 76 -2.23 3.89 -4.77
CA SER A 76 -2.97 3.45 -5.97
C SER A 76 -2.30 2.31 -6.74
N ASN A 77 -1.03 2.01 -6.48
CA ASN A 77 -0.23 1.01 -7.22
C ASN A 77 0.90 0.46 -6.33
N PHE A 78 0.58 -0.20 -5.22
CA PHE A 78 1.60 -0.84 -4.38
C PHE A 78 2.30 -1.96 -5.16
N GLY A 79 3.63 -2.01 -5.08
CA GLY A 79 4.47 -2.90 -5.89
C GLY A 79 5.06 -2.22 -7.13
N MET A 80 4.62 -1.00 -7.49
CA MET A 80 5.17 -0.27 -8.63
C MET A 80 6.63 0.15 -8.39
N LEU A 81 6.98 0.59 -7.18
CA LEU A 81 8.32 1.07 -6.84
C LEU A 81 9.17 -0.02 -6.17
N PRO A 82 10.50 -0.03 -6.39
CA PRO A 82 11.40 -0.94 -5.67
C PRO A 82 11.33 -0.82 -4.15
N SER A 83 11.16 0.39 -3.62
CA SER A 83 11.05 0.68 -2.18
C SER A 83 9.89 -0.03 -1.48
N HIS A 84 8.88 -0.49 -2.24
CA HIS A 84 7.78 -1.26 -1.66
C HIS A 84 8.25 -2.62 -1.11
N LEU A 85 9.37 -3.17 -1.61
CA LEU A 85 9.98 -4.37 -1.04
C LEU A 85 10.55 -4.10 0.36
N ASP A 86 11.21 -2.94 0.54
CA ASP A 86 11.78 -2.54 1.83
C ASP A 86 10.67 -2.27 2.84
N ILE A 87 9.59 -1.61 2.40
CA ILE A 87 8.40 -1.34 3.23
C ILE A 87 7.75 -2.65 3.68
N ALA A 88 7.53 -3.60 2.76
CA ALA A 88 6.97 -4.91 3.08
C ALA A 88 7.87 -5.68 4.05
N SER A 89 9.17 -5.71 3.80
CA SER A 89 10.14 -6.35 4.70
C SER A 89 10.10 -5.74 6.10
N TYR A 90 9.97 -4.42 6.21
CA TYR A 90 9.92 -3.74 7.49
C TYR A 90 8.60 -4.00 8.25
N LEU A 91 7.45 -4.01 7.54
CA LEU A 91 6.16 -4.41 8.11
C LEU A 91 6.20 -5.83 8.67
N ILE A 92 6.74 -6.79 7.90
CA ILE A 92 6.88 -8.18 8.30
C ILE A 92 7.82 -8.32 9.50
N LYS A 93 8.94 -7.62 9.50
CA LYS A 93 9.87 -7.56 10.64
C LYS A 93 9.14 -7.11 11.91
N LYS A 94 8.38 -6.01 11.85
CA LYS A 94 7.63 -5.49 13.00
C LYS A 94 6.57 -6.47 13.50
N LYS A 95 5.84 -7.10 12.60
CA LYS A 95 4.92 -8.17 12.99
C LYS A 95 5.63 -9.33 13.69
N THR A 96 6.78 -9.73 13.19
CA THR A 96 7.56 -10.82 13.81
C THR A 96 8.03 -10.45 15.22
N GLU A 97 8.46 -9.19 15.41
CA GLU A 97 8.98 -8.67 16.69
C GLU A 97 7.88 -8.44 17.73
N THR A 98 6.70 -7.98 17.32
CA THR A 98 5.68 -7.45 18.23
C THR A 98 4.29 -8.09 18.11
N GLY A 99 4.06 -8.87 17.04
CA GLY A 99 2.75 -9.35 16.64
C GLY A 99 1.95 -8.35 15.78
N TYR A 100 2.38 -7.09 15.65
CA TYR A 100 1.62 -6.03 15.00
C TYR A 100 2.41 -5.28 13.92
N PRO A 101 1.73 -4.79 12.86
CA PRO A 101 0.31 -5.03 12.55
C PRO A 101 0.05 -6.50 12.14
N GLU A 102 -1.13 -7.00 12.48
CA GLU A 102 -1.47 -8.40 12.19
C GLU A 102 -1.74 -8.62 10.71
N LYS A 103 -2.45 -7.68 10.10
CA LYS A 103 -2.89 -7.76 8.71
C LYS A 103 -2.58 -6.50 7.94
N HIS A 104 -2.35 -6.66 6.63
CA HIS A 104 -2.06 -5.59 5.70
C HIS A 104 -2.82 -5.81 4.39
N ARG A 105 -3.39 -4.74 3.84
CA ARG A 105 -4.06 -4.72 2.54
C ARG A 105 -3.52 -3.60 1.69
N VAL A 106 -3.38 -3.86 0.40
CA VAL A 106 -2.90 -2.91 -0.62
C VAL A 106 -3.75 -2.97 -1.87
N ASP A 107 -3.73 -1.89 -2.65
CA ASP A 107 -4.17 -1.89 -4.04
C ASP A 107 -2.94 -2.15 -4.93
N TRP A 108 -2.93 -3.30 -5.57
CA TRP A 108 -1.77 -3.78 -6.32
C TRP A 108 -1.48 -2.98 -7.57
N ALA A 109 -0.21 -2.82 -7.86
CA ALA A 109 0.25 -2.23 -9.12
C ALA A 109 -0.25 -3.03 -10.33
N LYS A 110 -0.48 -2.30 -11.41
CA LYS A 110 -1.01 -2.83 -12.68
C LYS A 110 0.07 -3.27 -13.65
N ILE A 111 1.32 -3.04 -13.29
CA ILE A 111 2.55 -3.39 -14.01
C ILE A 111 3.55 -3.97 -13.01
N HIS A 112 4.66 -4.52 -13.50
CA HIS A 112 5.68 -5.17 -12.69
C HIS A 112 5.15 -6.38 -11.92
N GLY A 113 4.51 -7.30 -12.64
CA GLY A 113 3.89 -8.52 -12.10
C GLY A 113 4.82 -9.30 -11.16
N ASP A 114 6.09 -9.49 -11.54
CA ASP A 114 7.07 -10.19 -10.72
C ASP A 114 7.23 -9.60 -9.32
N ARG A 115 7.28 -8.26 -9.23
CA ARG A 115 7.40 -7.59 -7.93
C ARG A 115 6.11 -7.70 -7.12
N ALA A 116 4.97 -7.56 -7.76
CA ALA A 116 3.67 -7.74 -7.11
C ALA A 116 3.51 -9.17 -6.58
N ILE A 117 3.86 -10.17 -7.38
CA ILE A 117 3.86 -11.59 -6.99
C ILE A 117 4.81 -11.84 -5.81
N LYS A 118 6.03 -11.30 -5.87
CA LYS A 118 7.01 -11.43 -4.79
C LYS A 118 6.47 -10.83 -3.48
N LEU A 119 5.93 -9.62 -3.54
CA LEU A 119 5.32 -8.96 -2.38
C LEU A 119 4.12 -9.73 -1.82
N ALA A 120 3.26 -10.25 -2.71
CA ALA A 120 2.12 -11.07 -2.31
C ALA A 120 2.55 -12.34 -1.57
N LYS A 121 3.58 -13.03 -2.08
CA LYS A 121 4.18 -14.19 -1.41
C LYS A 121 4.74 -13.83 -0.04
N MET A 122 5.49 -12.73 0.06
CA MET A 122 6.06 -12.25 1.33
C MET A 122 4.96 -12.03 2.39
N PHE A 123 3.87 -11.34 2.03
CA PHE A 123 2.75 -11.11 2.95
C PHE A 123 1.99 -12.38 3.29
N TYR A 124 1.80 -13.28 2.33
CA TYR A 124 1.17 -14.58 2.55
C TYR A 124 1.96 -15.45 3.54
N GLU A 125 3.26 -15.62 3.31
CA GLU A 125 4.16 -16.38 4.19
C GLU A 125 4.20 -15.80 5.61
N ALA A 126 4.16 -14.47 5.72
CA ALA A 126 4.07 -13.77 7.01
C ALA A 126 2.66 -13.80 7.62
N LYS A 127 1.67 -14.41 6.97
CA LYS A 127 0.24 -14.42 7.38
C LYS A 127 -0.32 -13.01 7.60
N MET A 128 0.14 -12.05 6.82
CA MET A 128 -0.31 -10.65 6.88
C MET A 128 -1.36 -10.29 5.83
N ASP A 129 -1.56 -11.12 4.83
CA ASP A 129 -2.49 -10.87 3.73
C ASP A 129 -3.95 -10.83 4.20
N LYS A 130 -4.76 -10.02 3.51
CA LYS A 130 -6.22 -9.96 3.55
C LYS A 130 -6.84 -10.36 2.20
N GLY A 131 -6.15 -11.23 1.47
CA GLY A 131 -6.47 -11.60 0.10
C GLY A 131 -5.84 -10.66 -0.92
N ILE A 132 -5.88 -11.08 -2.18
CA ILE A 132 -5.29 -10.36 -3.31
C ILE A 132 -6.42 -9.91 -4.23
N THR A 133 -6.47 -8.61 -4.52
CA THR A 133 -7.40 -8.05 -5.50
C THR A 133 -6.62 -7.39 -6.63
N ILE A 134 -6.74 -7.93 -7.84
CA ILE A 134 -6.11 -7.38 -9.04
C ILE A 134 -7.19 -6.86 -9.97
N ALA A 135 -7.11 -5.56 -10.31
CA ALA A 135 -8.08 -4.91 -11.18
C ALA A 135 -7.62 -5.06 -12.64
N LEU A 136 -8.08 -6.07 -13.36
CA LEU A 136 -7.75 -6.28 -14.77
C LEU A 136 -8.56 -5.38 -15.72
N GLN A 137 -9.76 -5.00 -15.35
CA GLN A 137 -10.72 -4.19 -16.13
C GLN A 137 -11.25 -4.91 -17.37
N SER A 138 -10.37 -5.38 -18.25
CA SER A 138 -10.68 -6.15 -19.45
C SER A 138 -9.52 -7.06 -19.81
N MET A 139 -9.79 -8.14 -20.51
CA MET A 139 -8.78 -8.98 -21.16
C MET A 139 -8.73 -8.74 -22.67
N ASN A 140 -9.63 -7.92 -23.23
CA ASN A 140 -9.64 -7.59 -24.65
C ASN A 140 -8.64 -6.47 -24.94
N PRO A 141 -7.63 -6.69 -25.82
CA PRO A 141 -6.60 -5.70 -26.14
C PRO A 141 -7.16 -4.39 -26.71
N GLN A 142 -8.17 -4.46 -27.59
CA GLN A 142 -8.77 -3.27 -28.19
C GLN A 142 -9.49 -2.41 -27.12
N THR A 143 -10.17 -3.06 -26.17
CA THR A 143 -10.79 -2.38 -25.05
C THR A 143 -9.73 -1.71 -24.16
N LEU A 144 -8.65 -2.42 -23.85
CA LEU A 144 -7.55 -1.89 -23.05
C LEU A 144 -6.88 -0.67 -23.71
N GLU A 145 -6.66 -0.75 -25.02
CA GLU A 145 -6.12 0.37 -25.81
C GLU A 145 -7.07 1.58 -25.79
N ALA A 146 -8.35 1.37 -26.05
CA ALA A 146 -9.37 2.43 -26.05
C ALA A 146 -9.45 3.17 -24.71
N VAL A 147 -9.29 2.47 -23.60
CA VAL A 147 -9.31 3.07 -22.24
C VAL A 147 -7.91 3.44 -21.72
N LYS A 148 -6.87 3.36 -22.55
CA LYS A 148 -5.47 3.66 -22.20
C LYS A 148 -4.99 2.90 -20.97
N ARG A 149 -5.35 1.63 -20.88
CA ARG A 149 -4.99 0.75 -19.77
C ARG A 149 -3.94 -0.28 -20.20
N LYS A 150 -2.90 -0.43 -19.39
CA LYS A 150 -2.00 -1.58 -19.45
C LYS A 150 -2.28 -2.49 -18.26
N ASN A 151 -2.42 -3.76 -18.50
CA ASN A 151 -2.42 -4.79 -17.45
C ASN A 151 -0.98 -5.28 -17.21
N MET A 152 -0.79 -6.13 -16.19
CA MET A 152 0.45 -6.85 -16.02
C MET A 152 0.70 -7.66 -17.28
N ASP A 153 1.91 -7.54 -17.84
CA ASP A 153 2.31 -8.36 -18.95
C ASP A 153 2.36 -9.81 -18.47
N ASP A 154 1.83 -10.71 -19.29
CA ASP A 154 2.00 -12.14 -19.09
C ASP A 154 3.49 -12.44 -19.33
N GLY A 155 4.27 -12.52 -18.24
CA GLY A 155 5.67 -12.89 -18.27
C GLY A 155 5.86 -14.40 -18.44
#